data_2085bf0e096a3b7ffe34968ee78c37c0
#
_entry.id   2085bf0e096a3b7ffe34968ee78c37c0
#
_cell.length_a   1.000
_cell.length_b   1.000
_cell.length_c   1.000
_cell.angle_alpha   90.00
_cell.angle_beta   90.00
_cell.angle_gamma   90.00
#
_symmetry.space_group_name_H-M   'P 1'
#
loop_
_entity.id
_entity.type
_entity.pdbx_description
1 polymer ?
#
loop_
_entity_poly.entity_id
_entity_poly.type
_entity_poly.pdbx_seq_one_letter_code
_entity_poly.pdbx_strand_id
1 'polypeptide(L)'
;MIVSKRIRDVIHEYIEVPGIIINNIIDSPTFQRLRFIIQNGMAFEVYPNMRHTRFEHSLGAYNVMKKAVSILTEKVEDEDIKDLIKNNSQELQVLALLHDIGHYPFSHTFEMGIKIASVDIKELQGLSKYHEKVGLFVVKNLFPKYADDFDKIYNSKDNLYSELLNNNIDVDRMDYLLRDSYYSGTPYGNFSLERMLSIMTLVEYNGKIRLAFSEKGISDLEHFLLARYYMYDQLYHHRVVEGFNAIMATAISQLIISNNTNSQQNSSVSKIIFFQENEFNLDTFLNLTDYWLLSTLKNSSINECLKEAIFNRKKYMFIEIPLRYAEERGMNRIDETKLLESKLYNIVKQYNGEVVGSVVNIHPMGESEIYIVNKKGEITTLTSSPIYQTLKNLVKSKLVIGICSKLSKEEVMKEIKNSLGID
;
A
#
# COMPACT_ATOMS: atom_id res chain seq x y z
N MET A 1 1.50 34.45 -12.45
CA MET A 1 1.84 33.01 -12.30
C MET A 1 2.51 32.82 -10.96
N ILE A 2 2.12 31.80 -10.18
CA ILE A 2 2.77 31.46 -8.91
C ILE A 2 4.15 30.87 -9.26
N VAL A 3 5.23 31.42 -8.72
CA VAL A 3 6.59 30.94 -9.01
C VAL A 3 6.87 29.64 -8.24
N SER A 4 6.54 29.61 -6.96
CA SER A 4 6.57 28.41 -6.10
C SER A 4 5.62 28.59 -4.92
N LYS A 5 5.23 27.48 -4.28
CA LYS A 5 4.53 27.48 -2.98
C LYS A 5 5.33 26.68 -1.97
N ARG A 6 5.30 27.13 -0.72
CA ARG A 6 5.78 26.38 0.44
C ARG A 6 4.57 25.78 1.17
N ILE A 7 4.55 24.46 1.30
CA ILE A 7 3.52 23.72 2.01
C ILE A 7 4.11 23.24 3.32
N ARG A 8 3.44 23.52 4.44
CA ARG A 8 3.87 23.02 5.75
C ARG A 8 3.55 21.54 5.87
N ASP A 9 4.52 20.75 6.32
CA ASP A 9 4.40 19.30 6.52
C ASP A 9 4.96 18.89 7.90
N VAL A 10 4.39 17.86 8.51
CA VAL A 10 4.79 17.45 9.87
C VAL A 10 6.10 16.66 9.90
N ILE A 11 6.50 16.07 8.77
CA ILE A 11 7.73 15.26 8.63
C ILE A 11 8.83 16.09 7.99
N HIS A 12 8.49 16.84 6.93
CA HIS A 12 9.46 17.55 6.10
C HIS A 12 9.56 19.04 6.41
N GLU A 13 8.88 19.51 7.44
CA GLU A 13 8.75 20.93 7.83
C GLU A 13 8.12 21.79 6.71
N TYR A 14 8.82 21.99 5.60
CA TYR A 14 8.35 22.72 4.43
C TYR A 14 8.69 21.97 3.14
N ILE A 15 7.68 21.80 2.34
CA ILE A 15 7.79 21.23 0.99
C ILE A 15 7.62 22.38 0.00
N GLU A 16 8.68 22.69 -0.74
CA GLU A 16 8.63 23.71 -1.77
C GLU A 16 8.31 23.07 -3.13
N VAL A 17 7.24 23.54 -3.76
CA VAL A 17 6.73 23.01 -5.02
C VAL A 17 6.65 24.12 -6.07
N PRO A 18 7.22 23.93 -7.28
CA PRO A 18 7.11 24.88 -8.37
C PRO A 18 5.66 25.18 -8.76
N GLY A 19 5.37 26.42 -9.12
CA GLY A 19 4.02 26.87 -9.47
C GLY A 19 3.38 26.08 -10.62
N ILE A 20 4.19 25.60 -11.57
CA ILE A 20 3.70 24.78 -12.68
C ILE A 20 3.15 23.42 -12.20
N ILE A 21 3.82 22.78 -11.22
CA ILE A 21 3.35 21.53 -10.61
C ILE A 21 2.10 21.79 -9.76
N ILE A 22 2.07 22.89 -9.02
CA ILE A 22 0.88 23.29 -8.25
C ILE A 22 -0.33 23.41 -9.18
N ASN A 23 -0.23 24.25 -10.22
CA ASN A 23 -1.39 24.59 -11.06
C ASN A 23 -1.86 23.40 -11.92
N ASN A 24 -0.94 22.57 -12.40
CA ASN A 24 -1.29 21.51 -13.36
C ASN A 24 -1.57 20.15 -12.71
N ILE A 25 -1.07 19.91 -11.50
CA ILE A 25 -1.18 18.60 -10.86
C ILE A 25 -1.84 18.73 -9.48
N ILE A 26 -1.23 19.47 -8.54
CA ILE A 26 -1.72 19.49 -7.16
C ILE A 26 -3.11 20.11 -7.06
N ASP A 27 -3.37 21.23 -7.76
CA ASP A 27 -4.68 21.90 -7.75
C ASP A 27 -5.72 21.20 -8.66
N SER A 28 -5.37 20.07 -9.32
CA SER A 28 -6.34 19.29 -10.09
C SER A 28 -7.33 18.57 -9.17
N PRO A 29 -8.61 18.43 -9.57
CA PRO A 29 -9.61 17.73 -8.78
C PRO A 29 -9.19 16.32 -8.39
N THR A 30 -8.50 15.60 -9.27
CA THR A 30 -8.05 14.23 -9.06
C THR A 30 -7.00 14.13 -7.96
N PHE A 31 -6.03 15.04 -7.94
CA PHE A 31 -5.04 15.07 -6.87
C PHE A 31 -5.66 15.58 -5.56
N GLN A 32 -6.54 16.58 -5.60
CA GLN A 32 -7.25 17.09 -4.42
C GLN A 32 -8.16 16.03 -3.78
N ARG A 33 -8.68 15.06 -4.56
CA ARG A 33 -9.42 13.90 -4.06
C ARG A 33 -8.63 13.11 -3.01
N LEU A 34 -7.30 13.03 -3.14
CA LEU A 34 -6.44 12.30 -2.19
C LEU A 34 -6.53 12.84 -0.75
N ARG A 35 -6.98 14.09 -0.54
CA ARG A 35 -7.28 14.63 0.81
C ARG A 35 -8.40 13.90 1.54
N PHE A 36 -9.17 13.12 0.81
CA PHE A 36 -10.33 12.41 1.31
C PHE A 36 -10.15 10.89 1.25
N ILE A 37 -8.90 10.44 1.09
CA ILE A 37 -8.52 9.02 1.10
C ILE A 37 -7.49 8.79 2.21
N ILE A 38 -7.91 8.10 3.27
CA ILE A 38 -7.03 7.73 4.40
C ILE A 38 -5.92 6.78 3.91
N GLN A 39 -4.69 7.02 4.37
CA GLN A 39 -3.50 6.23 4.02
C GLN A 39 -3.61 4.77 4.49
N ASN A 40 -3.98 4.55 5.75
CA ASN A 40 -3.86 3.25 6.44
C ASN A 40 -5.21 2.62 6.81
N GLY A 41 -6.20 2.66 5.91
CA GLY A 41 -7.48 1.99 6.10
C GLY A 41 -8.11 2.29 7.46
N MET A 42 -8.42 1.25 8.23
CA MET A 42 -9.08 1.35 9.54
C MET A 42 -8.09 1.45 10.72
N ALA A 43 -6.82 1.75 10.50
CA ALA A 43 -5.81 1.83 11.56
C ALA A 43 -6.15 2.88 12.63
N PHE A 44 -6.90 3.93 12.30
CA PHE A 44 -7.36 4.95 13.25
C PHE A 44 -8.29 4.40 14.35
N GLU A 45 -8.86 3.23 14.20
CA GLU A 45 -9.63 2.55 15.25
C GLU A 45 -8.75 2.08 16.41
N VAL A 46 -7.44 1.93 16.17
CA VAL A 46 -6.45 1.54 17.18
C VAL A 46 -5.54 2.72 17.52
N TYR A 47 -5.13 3.46 16.51
CA TYR A 47 -4.26 4.64 16.62
C TYR A 47 -5.05 5.88 16.19
N PRO A 48 -5.75 6.57 17.10
CA PRO A 48 -6.76 7.58 16.73
C PRO A 48 -6.26 8.73 15.87
N ASN A 49 -4.97 9.04 15.92
CA ASN A 49 -4.35 10.09 15.13
C ASN A 49 -3.95 9.65 13.71
N MET A 50 -4.01 8.36 13.37
CA MET A 50 -3.71 7.86 12.03
C MET A 50 -4.83 8.18 11.04
N ARG A 51 -5.06 9.48 10.83
CA ARG A 51 -6.07 10.03 9.90
C ARG A 51 -5.47 10.85 8.78
N HIS A 52 -4.16 10.82 8.64
CA HIS A 52 -3.48 11.45 7.51
C HIS A 52 -3.87 10.73 6.21
N THR A 53 -3.85 11.49 5.16
CA THR A 53 -4.39 11.08 3.87
C THR A 53 -3.28 10.83 2.86
N ARG A 54 -3.63 10.23 1.74
CA ARG A 54 -2.68 10.03 0.63
C ARG A 54 -2.18 11.35 0.04
N PHE A 55 -2.89 12.44 0.26
CA PHE A 55 -2.45 13.76 -0.17
C PHE A 55 -1.14 14.19 0.51
N GLU A 56 -1.07 14.09 1.84
CA GLU A 56 0.13 14.45 2.59
C GLU A 56 1.29 13.50 2.27
N HIS A 57 1.00 12.21 2.14
CA HIS A 57 1.98 11.22 1.76
C HIS A 57 2.56 11.49 0.36
N SER A 58 1.72 11.71 -0.65
CA SER A 58 2.17 12.02 -2.01
C SER A 58 3.05 13.27 -2.08
N LEU A 59 2.72 14.30 -1.28
CA LEU A 59 3.58 15.49 -1.14
C LEU A 59 4.92 15.15 -0.49
N GLY A 60 4.90 14.29 0.53
CA GLY A 60 6.11 13.84 1.20
C GLY A 60 7.00 13.00 0.28
N ALA A 61 6.45 12.04 -0.44
CA ALA A 61 7.16 11.24 -1.44
C ALA A 61 7.80 12.13 -2.53
N TYR A 62 7.05 13.15 -3.01
CA TYR A 62 7.60 14.18 -3.89
C TYR A 62 8.84 14.87 -3.29
N ASN A 63 8.77 15.26 -2.02
CA ASN A 63 9.88 15.96 -1.37
C ASN A 63 11.09 15.06 -1.17
N VAL A 64 10.87 13.79 -0.80
CA VAL A 64 11.95 12.79 -0.70
C VAL A 64 12.59 12.56 -2.07
N MET A 65 11.79 12.42 -3.13
CA MET A 65 12.29 12.28 -4.50
C MET A 65 13.10 13.50 -4.93
N LYS A 66 12.61 14.71 -4.65
CA LYS A 66 13.33 15.97 -4.97
C LYS A 66 14.71 16.00 -4.32
N LYS A 67 14.81 15.62 -3.03
CA LYS A 67 16.08 15.52 -2.30
C LYS A 67 16.97 14.40 -2.87
N ALA A 68 16.39 13.22 -3.14
CA ALA A 68 17.11 12.08 -3.72
C ALA A 68 17.74 12.45 -5.07
N VAL A 69 16.96 13.03 -5.98
CA VAL A 69 17.45 13.47 -7.29
C VAL A 69 18.59 14.48 -7.17
N SER A 70 18.48 15.47 -6.27
CA SER A 70 19.55 16.45 -6.04
C SER A 70 20.85 15.77 -5.58
N ILE A 71 20.77 14.90 -4.58
CA ILE A 71 21.92 14.18 -4.02
C ILE A 71 22.52 13.21 -5.06
N LEU A 72 21.69 12.48 -5.78
CA LEU A 72 22.16 11.53 -6.80
C LEU A 72 22.87 12.26 -7.96
N THR A 73 22.32 13.40 -8.41
CA THR A 73 22.95 14.24 -9.45
C THR A 73 24.33 14.74 -9.03
N GLU A 74 24.55 15.03 -7.76
CA GLU A 74 25.84 15.49 -7.25
C GLU A 74 26.85 14.35 -7.07
N LYS A 75 26.38 13.16 -6.65
CA LYS A 75 27.22 12.05 -6.19
C LYS A 75 27.56 11.00 -7.21
N VAL A 76 26.67 10.76 -8.18
CA VAL A 76 26.90 9.75 -9.21
C VAL A 76 28.11 10.18 -10.06
N GLU A 77 29.10 9.31 -10.14
CA GLU A 77 30.33 9.58 -10.89
C GLU A 77 30.17 9.29 -12.40
N ASP A 78 29.29 8.36 -12.77
CA ASP A 78 28.97 8.01 -14.14
C ASP A 78 28.17 9.14 -14.80
N GLU A 79 28.74 9.78 -15.79
CA GLU A 79 28.11 10.96 -16.46
C GLU A 79 26.86 10.57 -17.24
N ASP A 80 26.77 9.37 -17.81
CA ASP A 80 25.58 8.94 -18.55
C ASP A 80 24.40 8.74 -17.59
N ILE A 81 24.64 8.13 -16.41
CA ILE A 81 23.63 7.99 -15.35
C ILE A 81 23.27 9.37 -14.79
N LYS A 82 24.24 10.23 -14.56
CA LYS A 82 24.02 11.60 -14.05
C LYS A 82 23.14 12.42 -15.01
N ASP A 83 23.41 12.34 -16.29
CA ASP A 83 22.62 13.03 -17.32
C ASP A 83 21.22 12.43 -17.43
N LEU A 84 21.08 11.12 -17.30
CA LEU A 84 19.76 10.47 -17.24
C LEU A 84 18.95 10.99 -16.03
N ILE A 85 19.54 11.12 -14.85
CA ILE A 85 18.87 11.67 -13.66
C ILE A 85 18.45 13.12 -13.90
N LYS A 86 19.35 13.96 -14.42
CA LYS A 86 19.06 15.38 -14.71
C LYS A 86 17.92 15.53 -15.69
N ASN A 87 17.97 14.77 -16.80
CA ASN A 87 16.99 14.85 -17.87
C ASN A 87 15.59 14.37 -17.43
N ASN A 88 15.51 13.46 -16.46
CA ASN A 88 14.24 12.93 -15.93
C ASN A 88 13.89 13.49 -14.54
N SER A 89 14.59 14.51 -14.07
CA SER A 89 14.43 15.04 -12.70
C SER A 89 13.01 15.50 -12.39
N GLN A 90 12.37 16.22 -13.31
CA GLN A 90 11.00 16.69 -13.12
C GLN A 90 9.99 15.54 -13.22
N GLU A 91 10.19 14.63 -14.16
CA GLU A 91 9.37 13.44 -14.34
C GLU A 91 9.36 12.57 -13.09
N LEU A 92 10.53 12.27 -12.52
CA LEU A 92 10.67 11.51 -11.26
C LEU A 92 9.89 12.15 -10.11
N GLN A 93 10.01 13.47 -9.94
CA GLN A 93 9.30 14.20 -8.89
C GLN A 93 7.78 14.17 -9.10
N VAL A 94 7.31 14.33 -10.33
CA VAL A 94 5.87 14.27 -10.65
C VAL A 94 5.34 12.85 -10.49
N LEU A 95 6.11 11.83 -10.86
CA LEU A 95 5.71 10.44 -10.66
C LEU A 95 5.59 10.08 -9.18
N ALA A 96 6.46 10.64 -8.32
CA ALA A 96 6.33 10.50 -6.86
C ALA A 96 5.08 11.20 -6.31
N LEU A 97 4.55 12.26 -6.95
CA LEU A 97 3.24 12.82 -6.63
C LEU A 97 2.09 11.89 -7.07
N LEU A 98 2.19 11.32 -8.25
CA LEU A 98 1.09 10.64 -8.92
C LEU A 98 0.97 9.15 -8.58
N HIS A 99 1.99 8.51 -7.97
CA HIS A 99 2.04 7.06 -7.78
C HIS A 99 0.78 6.49 -7.11
N ASP A 100 0.19 7.22 -6.17
CA ASP A 100 -0.98 6.83 -5.39
C ASP A 100 -2.33 7.35 -5.94
N ILE A 101 -2.33 8.01 -7.11
CA ILE A 101 -3.51 8.69 -7.65
C ILE A 101 -4.72 7.78 -7.86
N GLY A 102 -4.49 6.49 -8.07
CA GLY A 102 -5.51 5.48 -8.37
C GLY A 102 -6.17 4.84 -7.15
N HIS A 103 -5.77 5.18 -5.93
CA HIS A 103 -6.32 4.56 -4.73
C HIS A 103 -7.81 4.83 -4.53
N TYR A 104 -8.52 3.79 -4.07
CA TYR A 104 -9.92 3.81 -3.68
C TYR A 104 -10.10 4.22 -2.20
N PRO A 105 -11.35 4.49 -1.77
CA PRO A 105 -11.64 4.76 -0.36
C PRO A 105 -11.06 3.69 0.56
N PHE A 106 -10.48 4.11 1.68
CA PHE A 106 -9.79 3.22 2.63
C PHE A 106 -8.65 2.39 2.03
N SER A 107 -8.13 2.81 0.86
CA SER A 107 -6.89 2.26 0.28
C SER A 107 -6.94 0.74 0.08
N HIS A 108 -5.97 -0.02 0.58
CA HIS A 108 -5.90 -1.46 0.44
C HIS A 108 -7.06 -2.24 1.09
N THR A 109 -7.78 -1.63 2.04
CA THR A 109 -8.98 -2.25 2.62
C THR A 109 -10.10 -2.40 1.58
N PHE A 110 -10.21 -1.47 0.63
CA PHE A 110 -11.15 -1.58 -0.48
C PHE A 110 -10.77 -2.73 -1.42
N GLU A 111 -9.50 -2.87 -1.75
CA GLU A 111 -8.99 -3.98 -2.58
C GLU A 111 -9.25 -5.35 -1.93
N MET A 112 -9.11 -5.43 -0.60
CA MET A 112 -9.50 -6.62 0.16
C MET A 112 -11.01 -6.91 0.03
N GLY A 113 -11.86 -5.88 0.03
CA GLY A 113 -13.30 -6.02 -0.22
C GLY A 113 -13.62 -6.57 -1.62
N ILE A 114 -12.92 -6.09 -2.64
CA ILE A 114 -12.99 -6.63 -4.01
C ILE A 114 -12.60 -8.12 -4.02
N LYS A 115 -11.52 -8.47 -3.34
CA LYS A 115 -11.03 -9.86 -3.24
C LYS A 115 -12.06 -10.78 -2.58
N ILE A 116 -12.72 -10.34 -1.52
CA ILE A 116 -13.82 -11.09 -0.88
C ILE A 116 -15.00 -11.25 -1.85
N ALA A 117 -15.41 -10.17 -2.53
CA ALA A 117 -16.52 -10.21 -3.49
C ALA A 117 -16.21 -11.11 -4.71
N SER A 118 -14.94 -11.29 -5.08
CA SER A 118 -14.53 -12.15 -6.21
C SER A 118 -14.86 -13.62 -6.05
N VAL A 119 -15.22 -14.08 -4.86
CA VAL A 119 -15.76 -15.42 -4.60
C VAL A 119 -17.10 -15.62 -5.32
N ASP A 120 -17.91 -14.57 -5.39
CA ASP A 120 -19.24 -14.57 -6.02
C ASP A 120 -19.23 -14.01 -7.44
N ILE A 121 -18.31 -13.11 -7.74
CA ILE A 121 -18.26 -12.34 -8.98
C ILE A 121 -16.96 -12.67 -9.71
N LYS A 122 -17.05 -13.55 -10.72
CA LYS A 122 -15.88 -14.07 -11.44
C LYS A 122 -15.08 -12.98 -12.16
N GLU A 123 -15.73 -11.94 -12.61
CA GLU A 123 -15.13 -10.79 -13.29
C GLU A 123 -14.13 -10.02 -12.40
N LEU A 124 -14.25 -10.18 -11.09
CA LEU A 124 -13.31 -9.60 -10.10
C LEU A 124 -12.09 -10.51 -9.83
N GLN A 125 -12.08 -11.73 -10.33
CA GLN A 125 -10.97 -12.65 -10.10
C GLN A 125 -9.69 -12.13 -10.81
N GLY A 126 -8.57 -12.21 -10.10
CA GLY A 126 -7.26 -11.78 -10.64
C GLY A 126 -7.02 -10.26 -10.61
N LEU A 127 -7.94 -9.47 -10.06
CA LEU A 127 -7.73 -8.05 -9.81
C LEU A 127 -6.85 -7.86 -8.55
N SER A 128 -5.57 -8.13 -8.68
CA SER A 128 -4.56 -7.72 -7.68
C SER A 128 -4.04 -6.34 -8.04
N LYS A 129 -3.67 -5.53 -7.02
CA LYS A 129 -3.07 -4.20 -7.22
C LYS A 129 -3.94 -3.29 -8.10
N TYR A 130 -5.18 -3.21 -7.74
CA TYR A 130 -6.19 -2.51 -8.52
C TYR A 130 -5.89 -1.02 -8.69
N HIS A 131 -5.36 -0.39 -7.64
CA HIS A 131 -4.97 1.02 -7.66
C HIS A 131 -3.89 1.35 -8.71
N GLU A 132 -2.94 0.43 -8.99
CA GLU A 132 -1.91 0.65 -10.00
C GLU A 132 -2.52 0.76 -11.40
N LYS A 133 -3.48 -0.11 -11.75
CA LYS A 133 -4.21 -0.10 -13.03
C LYS A 133 -5.07 1.15 -13.19
N VAL A 134 -5.81 1.50 -12.14
CA VAL A 134 -6.62 2.72 -12.10
C VAL A 134 -5.74 3.96 -12.18
N GLY A 135 -4.62 3.98 -11.45
CA GLY A 135 -3.63 5.05 -11.50
C GLY A 135 -3.10 5.28 -12.90
N LEU A 136 -2.69 4.22 -13.58
CA LEU A 136 -2.22 4.31 -14.97
C LEU A 136 -3.30 4.87 -15.91
N PHE A 137 -4.54 4.41 -15.75
CA PHE A 137 -5.65 4.93 -16.54
C PHE A 137 -5.90 6.42 -16.29
N VAL A 138 -5.93 6.84 -15.04
CA VAL A 138 -6.08 8.25 -14.65
C VAL A 138 -4.95 9.10 -15.23
N VAL A 139 -3.71 8.63 -15.12
CA VAL A 139 -2.54 9.33 -15.65
C VAL A 139 -2.59 9.42 -17.18
N LYS A 140 -2.94 8.34 -17.89
CA LYS A 140 -3.11 8.35 -19.34
C LYS A 140 -4.12 9.40 -19.83
N ASN A 141 -5.21 9.58 -19.09
CA ASN A 141 -6.27 10.50 -19.52
C ASN A 141 -6.04 11.95 -19.09
N LEU A 142 -5.46 12.19 -17.93
CA LEU A 142 -5.34 13.54 -17.34
C LEU A 142 -3.92 14.10 -17.38
N PHE A 143 -2.93 13.25 -17.38
CA PHE A 143 -1.51 13.60 -17.33
C PHE A 143 -0.72 12.82 -18.39
N PRO A 144 -1.15 12.78 -19.68
CA PRO A 144 -0.64 11.86 -20.70
C PRO A 144 0.88 11.96 -20.91
N LYS A 145 1.47 13.12 -20.65
CA LYS A 145 2.93 13.31 -20.70
C LYS A 145 3.69 12.31 -19.81
N TYR A 146 3.10 11.86 -18.72
CA TYR A 146 3.75 11.01 -17.71
C TYR A 146 3.31 9.55 -17.79
N ALA A 147 2.45 9.19 -18.74
CA ALA A 147 1.80 7.88 -18.76
C ALA A 147 2.77 6.71 -18.98
N ASP A 148 3.70 6.85 -19.93
CA ASP A 148 4.68 5.81 -20.26
C ASP A 148 5.65 5.58 -19.09
N ASP A 149 6.08 6.65 -18.43
CA ASP A 149 7.00 6.56 -17.31
C ASP A 149 6.29 6.06 -16.03
N PHE A 150 5.00 6.40 -15.85
CA PHE A 150 4.17 5.83 -14.80
C PHE A 150 4.01 4.31 -14.96
N ASP A 151 3.80 3.84 -16.18
CA ASP A 151 3.72 2.40 -16.46
C ASP A 151 5.02 1.66 -16.11
N LYS A 152 6.17 2.27 -16.37
CA LYS A 152 7.49 1.71 -16.06
C LYS A 152 7.74 1.50 -14.56
N ILE A 153 7.05 2.24 -13.67
CA ILE A 153 7.20 2.05 -12.21
C ILE A 153 6.81 0.63 -11.80
N TYR A 154 5.70 0.13 -12.35
CA TYR A 154 5.07 -1.11 -11.89
C TYR A 154 5.24 -2.27 -12.85
N ASN A 155 5.22 -2.01 -14.15
CA ASN A 155 5.20 -3.04 -15.19
C ASN A 155 6.56 -3.32 -15.84
N SER A 156 7.58 -2.51 -15.53
CA SER A 156 8.93 -2.71 -15.99
C SER A 156 9.90 -2.73 -14.82
N LYS A 157 10.69 -3.80 -14.70
CA LYS A 157 11.77 -3.87 -13.70
C LYS A 157 13.06 -3.29 -14.29
N ASP A 158 14.01 -2.97 -13.42
CA ASP A 158 15.38 -2.62 -13.82
C ASP A 158 15.51 -1.30 -14.58
N ASN A 159 14.71 -0.30 -14.25
CA ASN A 159 14.77 1.06 -14.78
C ASN A 159 14.79 2.11 -13.67
N LEU A 160 15.17 3.33 -14.02
CA LEU A 160 15.33 4.43 -13.05
C LEU A 160 14.06 4.68 -12.21
N TYR A 161 12.89 4.57 -12.80
CA TYR A 161 11.62 4.86 -12.11
C TYR A 161 11.27 3.77 -11.10
N SER A 162 11.38 2.49 -11.49
CA SER A 162 11.14 1.37 -10.58
C SER A 162 12.18 1.28 -9.47
N GLU A 163 13.45 1.59 -9.75
CA GLU A 163 14.51 1.61 -8.74
C GLU A 163 14.25 2.66 -7.64
N LEU A 164 13.69 3.82 -7.98
CA LEU A 164 13.47 4.90 -7.00
C LEU A 164 12.08 4.90 -6.36
N LEU A 165 11.05 4.25 -6.99
CA LEU A 165 9.65 4.29 -6.55
C LEU A 165 9.03 2.92 -6.23
N ASN A 166 9.66 1.80 -6.59
CA ASN A 166 9.11 0.47 -6.39
C ASN A 166 10.21 -0.57 -6.09
N ASN A 167 11.05 -0.28 -5.10
CA ASN A 167 12.16 -1.12 -4.68
C ASN A 167 12.02 -1.53 -3.21
N ASN A 168 12.96 -2.30 -2.66
CA ASN A 168 13.00 -2.63 -1.23
C ASN A 168 13.25 -1.42 -0.34
N ILE A 169 14.03 -0.48 -0.83
CA ILE A 169 14.31 0.82 -0.19
C ILE A 169 14.10 1.87 -1.27
N ASP A 170 13.05 2.62 -1.19
CA ASP A 170 12.64 3.64 -2.16
C ASP A 170 12.08 4.88 -1.47
N VAL A 171 11.78 5.92 -2.24
CA VAL A 171 11.33 7.21 -1.71
C VAL A 171 9.92 7.15 -1.13
N ASP A 172 9.06 6.26 -1.66
CA ASP A 172 7.72 6.01 -1.15
C ASP A 172 7.79 5.48 0.30
N ARG A 173 8.57 4.41 0.51
CA ARG A 173 8.79 3.82 1.84
C ARG A 173 9.46 4.77 2.80
N MET A 174 10.39 5.59 2.32
CA MET A 174 11.06 6.58 3.16
C MET A 174 10.10 7.64 3.71
N ASP A 175 9.08 8.03 2.95
CA ASP A 175 8.07 8.96 3.48
C ASP A 175 7.09 8.25 4.41
N TYR A 176 6.40 7.18 3.92
CA TYR A 176 5.31 6.65 4.71
C TYR A 176 5.75 6.03 6.03
N LEU A 177 6.91 5.39 6.14
CA LEU A 177 7.38 4.84 7.42
C LEU A 177 7.54 5.93 8.48
N LEU A 178 8.15 7.05 8.14
CA LEU A 178 8.29 8.20 9.05
C LEU A 178 6.94 8.83 9.37
N ARG A 179 6.10 9.03 8.38
CA ARG A 179 4.78 9.65 8.51
C ARG A 179 3.84 8.81 9.37
N ASP A 180 3.78 7.52 9.10
CA ASP A 180 2.93 6.59 9.85
C ASP A 180 3.41 6.42 11.29
N SER A 181 4.72 6.38 11.51
CA SER A 181 5.32 6.39 12.85
C SER A 181 4.92 7.65 13.64
N TYR A 182 4.99 8.81 13.00
CA TYR A 182 4.59 10.08 13.61
C TYR A 182 3.10 10.09 13.98
N TYR A 183 2.22 9.77 13.04
CA TYR A 183 0.78 9.81 13.26
C TYR A 183 0.26 8.69 14.19
N SER A 184 0.91 7.54 14.21
CA SER A 184 0.56 6.48 15.17
C SER A 184 1.03 6.78 16.59
N GLY A 185 2.01 7.67 16.74
CA GLY A 185 2.69 7.94 18.02
C GLY A 185 3.60 6.80 18.45
N THR A 186 4.00 5.90 17.53
CA THR A 186 4.92 4.79 17.79
C THR A 186 6.31 5.10 17.25
N PRO A 187 7.40 4.65 17.89
CA PRO A 187 8.76 4.94 17.44
C PRO A 187 9.28 3.97 16.37
N TYR A 188 8.46 3.02 15.93
CA TYR A 188 8.96 1.88 15.13
C TYR A 188 9.48 2.27 13.75
N GLY A 189 8.87 3.26 13.08
CA GLY A 189 9.26 3.69 11.74
C GLY A 189 10.31 4.80 11.70
N ASN A 190 10.92 5.14 12.84
CA ASN A 190 11.91 6.22 12.90
C ASN A 190 13.27 5.77 12.38
N PHE A 191 13.82 6.54 11.45
CA PHE A 191 15.17 6.44 10.93
C PHE A 191 15.63 7.83 10.45
N SER A 192 16.92 7.99 10.16
CA SER A 192 17.44 9.26 9.63
C SER A 192 17.28 9.31 8.11
N LEU A 193 16.28 10.07 7.64
CA LEU A 193 16.06 10.29 6.20
C LEU A 193 17.28 10.90 5.52
N GLU A 194 17.89 11.93 6.12
CA GLU A 194 19.06 12.60 5.57
C GLU A 194 20.23 11.62 5.42
N ARG A 195 20.41 10.73 6.40
CA ARG A 195 21.46 9.73 6.34
C ARG A 195 21.17 8.70 5.24
N MET A 196 19.93 8.19 5.14
CA MET A 196 19.53 7.28 4.07
C MET A 196 19.80 7.89 2.69
N LEU A 197 19.34 9.12 2.44
CA LEU A 197 19.61 9.83 1.19
C LEU A 197 21.10 10.05 0.96
N SER A 198 21.87 10.35 2.02
CA SER A 198 23.30 10.58 1.92
C SER A 198 24.12 9.35 1.52
N ILE A 199 23.64 8.16 1.72
CA ILE A 199 24.32 6.91 1.35
C ILE A 199 23.84 6.34 0.02
N MET A 200 22.76 6.88 -0.58
CA MET A 200 22.25 6.46 -1.88
C MET A 200 23.20 6.81 -3.01
N THR A 201 23.26 5.94 -4.00
CA THR A 201 23.86 6.18 -5.33
C THR A 201 23.15 5.34 -6.37
N LEU A 202 23.40 5.62 -7.65
CA LEU A 202 22.99 4.79 -8.78
C LEU A 202 24.23 4.24 -9.47
N VAL A 203 24.17 3.00 -9.89
CA VAL A 203 25.27 2.31 -10.57
C VAL A 203 24.74 1.52 -11.75
N GLU A 204 25.58 1.30 -12.73
CA GLU A 204 25.35 0.27 -13.74
C GLU A 204 25.85 -1.08 -13.21
N TYR A 205 24.99 -2.07 -13.19
CA TYR A 205 25.34 -3.43 -12.81
C TYR A 205 24.66 -4.43 -13.76
N ASN A 206 25.49 -5.24 -14.44
CA ASN A 206 25.03 -6.18 -15.48
C ASN A 206 24.20 -5.52 -16.60
N GLY A 207 24.61 -4.33 -17.08
CA GLY A 207 23.93 -3.60 -18.13
C GLY A 207 22.60 -2.96 -17.71
N LYS A 208 22.36 -2.80 -16.40
CA LYS A 208 21.13 -2.25 -15.85
C LYS A 208 21.45 -1.20 -14.78
N ILE A 209 20.62 -0.16 -14.72
CA ILE A 209 20.72 0.82 -13.64
C ILE A 209 20.15 0.22 -12.37
N ARG A 210 20.92 0.34 -11.27
CA ARG A 210 20.54 -0.15 -9.95
C ARG A 210 20.68 0.94 -8.88
N LEU A 211 19.67 1.00 -8.01
CA LEU A 211 19.82 1.74 -6.77
C LEU A 211 20.79 0.98 -5.86
N ALA A 212 21.84 1.65 -5.45
CA ALA A 212 22.88 1.10 -4.58
C ALA A 212 23.15 2.04 -3.40
N PHE A 213 23.82 1.52 -2.39
CA PHE A 213 24.13 2.26 -1.18
C PHE A 213 25.61 2.11 -0.83
N SER A 214 26.21 3.16 -0.28
CA SER A 214 27.60 3.08 0.20
C SER A 214 27.75 2.07 1.32
N GLU A 215 28.83 1.28 1.32
CA GLU A 215 29.20 0.35 2.39
C GLU A 215 29.23 0.99 3.79
N LYS A 216 29.52 2.30 3.86
CA LYS A 216 29.50 3.08 5.11
C LYS A 216 28.13 3.21 5.76
N GLY A 217 27.07 2.87 5.03
CA GLY A 217 25.69 2.95 5.46
C GLY A 217 25.04 1.61 5.78
N ILE A 218 25.77 0.52 5.88
CA ILE A 218 25.19 -0.82 6.13
C ILE A 218 24.34 -0.81 7.41
N SER A 219 24.79 -0.24 8.51
CA SER A 219 24.02 -0.16 9.74
C SER A 219 22.76 0.73 9.62
N ASP A 220 22.81 1.76 8.78
CA ASP A 220 21.62 2.61 8.50
C ASP A 220 20.59 1.82 7.69
N LEU A 221 21.03 1.01 6.72
CA LEU A 221 20.15 0.12 5.95
C LEU A 221 19.52 -0.95 6.83
N GLU A 222 20.29 -1.58 7.69
CA GLU A 222 19.80 -2.56 8.68
C GLU A 222 18.74 -1.93 9.60
N HIS A 223 18.99 -0.71 10.08
CA HIS A 223 18.02 0.02 10.90
C HIS A 223 16.73 0.32 10.14
N PHE A 224 16.83 0.79 8.88
CA PHE A 224 15.67 1.02 8.02
C PHE A 224 14.84 -0.26 7.83
N LEU A 225 15.49 -1.37 7.54
CA LEU A 225 14.82 -2.66 7.35
C LEU A 225 14.15 -3.18 8.62
N LEU A 226 14.79 -2.99 9.78
CA LEU A 226 14.18 -3.30 11.09
C LEU A 226 12.99 -2.38 11.39
N ALA A 227 13.12 -1.08 11.13
CA ALA A 227 12.01 -0.13 11.28
C ALA A 227 10.81 -0.54 10.42
N ARG A 228 11.04 -0.88 9.15
CA ARG A 228 10.01 -1.42 8.26
C ARG A 228 9.36 -2.68 8.82
N TYR A 229 10.17 -3.66 9.26
CA TYR A 229 9.65 -4.90 9.84
C TYR A 229 8.74 -4.63 11.05
N TYR A 230 9.17 -3.78 11.98
CA TYR A 230 8.38 -3.46 13.17
C TYR A 230 7.10 -2.70 12.83
N MET A 231 7.12 -1.79 11.85
CA MET A 231 5.90 -1.11 11.38
C MET A 231 4.90 -2.12 10.79
N TYR A 232 5.38 -3.08 10.00
CA TYR A 232 4.52 -4.14 9.46
C TYR A 232 3.94 -5.02 10.56
N ASP A 233 4.76 -5.52 11.48
CA ASP A 233 4.32 -6.46 12.53
C ASP A 233 3.45 -5.79 13.60
N GLN A 234 3.84 -4.61 14.07
CA GLN A 234 3.23 -3.98 15.24
C GLN A 234 2.12 -2.98 14.90
N LEU A 235 2.14 -2.38 13.70
CA LEU A 235 1.19 -1.36 13.32
C LEU A 235 0.24 -1.83 12.21
N TYR A 236 0.74 -2.03 10.99
CA TYR A 236 -0.14 -2.34 9.86
C TYR A 236 -0.87 -3.66 10.06
N HIS A 237 -0.18 -4.67 10.55
CA HIS A 237 -0.75 -5.99 10.81
C HIS A 237 -1.05 -6.23 12.30
N HIS A 238 -1.24 -5.17 13.08
CA HIS A 238 -1.75 -5.31 14.44
C HIS A 238 -3.11 -6.02 14.43
N ARG A 239 -3.31 -7.02 15.30
CA ARG A 239 -4.51 -7.88 15.31
C ARG A 239 -5.83 -7.10 15.20
N VAL A 240 -5.96 -6.01 15.95
CA VAL A 240 -7.21 -5.22 15.98
C VAL A 240 -7.34 -4.35 14.74
N VAL A 241 -6.24 -3.83 14.17
CA VAL A 241 -6.24 -3.10 12.89
C VAL A 241 -6.71 -4.02 11.78
N GLU A 242 -6.12 -5.20 11.66
CA GLU A 242 -6.53 -6.21 10.68
C GLU A 242 -7.98 -6.64 10.85
N GLY A 243 -8.44 -6.77 12.08
CA GLY A 243 -9.84 -7.07 12.38
C GLY A 243 -10.79 -6.00 11.86
N PHE A 244 -10.50 -4.71 12.07
CA PHE A 244 -11.30 -3.61 11.54
C PHE A 244 -11.19 -3.48 10.02
N ASN A 245 -10.02 -3.72 9.43
CA ASN A 245 -9.87 -3.81 7.99
C ASN A 245 -10.73 -4.94 7.40
N ALA A 246 -10.77 -6.11 8.04
CA ALA A 246 -11.61 -7.22 7.63
C ALA A 246 -13.12 -6.91 7.74
N ILE A 247 -13.55 -6.18 8.79
CA ILE A 247 -14.93 -5.69 8.93
C ILE A 247 -15.29 -4.76 7.78
N MET A 248 -14.48 -3.75 7.52
CA MET A 248 -14.71 -2.79 6.44
C MET A 248 -14.69 -3.48 5.07
N ALA A 249 -13.72 -4.36 4.82
CA ALA A 249 -13.62 -5.12 3.57
C ALA A 249 -14.83 -6.03 3.34
N THR A 250 -15.34 -6.68 4.40
CA THR A 250 -16.57 -7.50 4.31
C THR A 250 -17.79 -6.63 4.01
N ALA A 251 -17.89 -5.45 4.63
CA ALA A 251 -18.97 -4.50 4.34
C ALA A 251 -18.93 -4.01 2.89
N ILE A 252 -17.74 -3.71 2.38
CA ILE A 252 -17.52 -3.33 0.98
C ILE A 252 -17.92 -4.50 0.05
N SER A 253 -17.55 -5.73 0.37
CA SER A 253 -17.91 -6.90 -0.45
C SER A 253 -19.42 -7.10 -0.53
N GLN A 254 -20.15 -6.95 0.59
CA GLN A 254 -21.62 -7.02 0.61
C GLN A 254 -22.26 -5.91 -0.22
N LEU A 255 -21.70 -4.69 -0.16
CA LEU A 255 -22.15 -3.58 -1.00
C LEU A 255 -21.94 -3.88 -2.50
N ILE A 256 -20.80 -4.44 -2.88
CA ILE A 256 -20.49 -4.83 -4.26
C ILE A 256 -21.47 -5.90 -4.75
N ILE A 257 -21.66 -6.96 -3.98
CA ILE A 257 -22.53 -8.09 -4.35
C ILE A 257 -23.99 -7.64 -4.48
N SER A 258 -24.49 -6.84 -3.51
CA SER A 258 -25.89 -6.36 -3.55
C SER A 258 -26.18 -5.46 -4.75
N ASN A 259 -25.21 -4.66 -5.20
CA ASN A 259 -25.37 -3.82 -6.38
C ASN A 259 -25.26 -4.60 -7.70
N ASN A 260 -24.54 -5.72 -7.71
CA ASN A 260 -24.44 -6.59 -8.90
C ASN A 260 -25.70 -7.42 -9.13
N THR A 261 -26.40 -7.84 -8.06
CA THR A 261 -27.62 -8.66 -8.13
C THR A 261 -28.88 -7.86 -8.48
N ASN A 262 -28.91 -6.58 -8.16
CA ASN A 262 -29.99 -5.69 -8.53
C ASN A 262 -29.82 -5.29 -10.00
N SER A 263 -30.58 -5.92 -10.90
CA SER A 263 -30.55 -5.82 -12.38
C SER A 263 -30.79 -4.42 -12.99
N GLN A 264 -30.67 -3.36 -12.22
CA GLN A 264 -30.44 -2.00 -12.69
C GLN A 264 -28.93 -1.83 -12.97
N GLN A 265 -28.49 -2.33 -14.13
CA GLN A 265 -27.13 -2.16 -14.70
C GLN A 265 -26.66 -0.70 -14.83
N ASN A 266 -27.39 0.24 -14.27
CA ASN A 266 -27.13 1.68 -14.26
C ASN A 266 -26.80 2.26 -12.89
N SER A 267 -26.58 1.45 -11.82
CA SER A 267 -26.11 2.04 -10.57
C SER A 267 -24.67 2.54 -10.76
N SER A 268 -24.43 3.78 -10.40
CA SER A 268 -23.10 4.41 -10.45
C SER A 268 -22.04 3.58 -9.74
N VAL A 269 -22.42 2.79 -8.73
CA VAL A 269 -21.52 1.96 -7.90
C VAL A 269 -20.97 0.77 -8.69
N SER A 270 -21.78 0.05 -9.48
CA SER A 270 -21.27 -1.09 -10.26
C SER A 270 -20.28 -0.66 -11.34
N LYS A 271 -20.52 0.45 -12.01
CA LYS A 271 -19.62 1.00 -13.05
C LYS A 271 -18.27 1.47 -12.52
N ILE A 272 -18.20 1.78 -11.23
CA ILE A 272 -17.00 2.29 -10.58
C ILE A 272 -16.11 1.14 -10.09
N ILE A 273 -16.75 0.08 -9.59
CA ILE A 273 -16.07 -1.07 -8.99
C ILE A 273 -15.55 -2.01 -10.07
N PHE A 274 -16.29 -2.14 -11.17
CA PHE A 274 -15.84 -2.85 -12.36
C PHE A 274 -15.08 -1.88 -13.28
N PHE A 275 -13.79 -1.70 -12.98
CA PHE A 275 -12.93 -0.96 -13.89
C PHE A 275 -12.83 -1.69 -15.23
N GLN A 276 -13.61 -1.20 -16.19
CA GLN A 276 -13.43 -1.50 -17.60
C GLN A 276 -13.02 -0.18 -18.26
N GLU A 277 -11.91 -0.17 -18.98
CA GLU A 277 -11.36 1.07 -19.59
C GLU A 277 -12.41 1.87 -20.38
N ASN A 278 -13.32 1.18 -21.04
CA ASN A 278 -14.38 1.80 -21.86
C ASN A 278 -15.58 2.31 -21.05
N GLU A 279 -15.70 1.97 -19.77
CA GLU A 279 -16.82 2.33 -18.90
C GLU A 279 -16.41 3.23 -17.72
N PHE A 280 -15.12 3.50 -17.57
CA PHE A 280 -14.61 4.33 -16.49
C PHE A 280 -15.10 5.78 -16.62
N ASN A 281 -15.86 6.22 -15.66
CA ASN A 281 -16.35 7.60 -15.58
C ASN A 281 -15.50 8.36 -14.56
N LEU A 282 -14.72 9.34 -15.04
CA LEU A 282 -13.84 10.14 -14.20
C LEU A 282 -14.62 10.91 -13.11
N ASP A 283 -15.76 11.55 -13.46
CA ASP A 283 -16.57 12.30 -12.48
C ASP A 283 -17.04 11.42 -11.35
N THR A 284 -17.38 10.18 -11.67
CA THR A 284 -17.75 9.19 -10.67
C THR A 284 -16.57 8.79 -9.81
N PHE A 285 -15.38 8.60 -10.41
CA PHE A 285 -14.16 8.30 -9.66
C PHE A 285 -13.76 9.44 -8.71
N LEU A 286 -13.92 10.68 -9.11
CA LEU A 286 -13.65 11.85 -8.27
C LEU A 286 -14.51 11.89 -7.00
N ASN A 287 -15.72 11.35 -7.06
CA ASN A 287 -16.62 11.27 -5.91
C ASN A 287 -16.31 10.10 -4.96
N LEU A 288 -15.47 9.12 -5.38
CA LEU A 288 -15.07 7.98 -4.55
C LEU A 288 -14.10 8.39 -3.46
N THR A 289 -14.62 8.78 -2.33
CA THR A 289 -13.89 9.17 -1.13
C THR A 289 -14.33 8.32 0.07
N ASP A 290 -13.55 8.35 1.15
CA ASP A 290 -13.91 7.66 2.39
C ASP A 290 -15.28 8.10 2.91
N TYR A 291 -15.59 9.38 2.81
CA TYR A 291 -16.89 9.94 3.21
C TYR A 291 -18.04 9.41 2.37
N TRP A 292 -17.83 9.30 1.05
CA TRP A 292 -18.82 8.70 0.15
C TRP A 292 -19.07 7.22 0.54
N LEU A 293 -18.01 6.45 0.77
CA LEU A 293 -18.14 5.04 1.15
C LEU A 293 -18.87 4.88 2.48
N LEU A 294 -18.48 5.64 3.51
CA LEU A 294 -19.14 5.59 4.82
C LEU A 294 -20.64 5.96 4.72
N SER A 295 -20.98 7.02 3.97
CA SER A 295 -22.37 7.40 3.74
C SER A 295 -23.15 6.29 3.03
N THR A 296 -22.57 5.69 2.01
CA THR A 296 -23.18 4.59 1.25
C THR A 296 -23.39 3.36 2.12
N LEU A 297 -22.40 2.94 2.90
CA LEU A 297 -22.49 1.80 3.81
C LEU A 297 -23.56 2.02 4.89
N LYS A 298 -23.64 3.23 5.45
CA LYS A 298 -24.64 3.58 6.48
C LYS A 298 -26.08 3.41 5.96
N ASN A 299 -26.31 3.75 4.69
CA ASN A 299 -27.64 3.71 4.05
C ASN A 299 -27.93 2.41 3.29
N SER A 300 -26.97 1.47 3.22
CA SER A 300 -27.11 0.19 2.53
C SER A 300 -27.73 -0.89 3.42
N SER A 301 -28.07 -2.03 2.84
CA SER A 301 -28.62 -3.21 3.53
C SER A 301 -27.55 -4.23 3.97
N ILE A 302 -26.32 -3.77 4.24
CA ILE A 302 -25.27 -4.65 4.79
C ILE A 302 -25.63 -5.14 6.18
N ASN A 303 -24.98 -6.23 6.63
CA ASN A 303 -25.23 -6.82 7.94
C ASN A 303 -25.08 -5.80 9.10
N GLU A 304 -26.01 -5.86 10.05
CA GLU A 304 -26.06 -4.93 11.16
C GLU A 304 -24.84 -5.01 12.10
N CYS A 305 -24.25 -6.20 12.27
CA CYS A 305 -23.00 -6.34 13.05
C CYS A 305 -21.86 -5.51 12.45
N LEU A 306 -21.75 -5.48 11.11
CA LEU A 306 -20.76 -4.68 10.41
C LEU A 306 -21.01 -3.18 10.59
N LYS A 307 -22.27 -2.73 10.41
CA LYS A 307 -22.65 -1.32 10.65
C LYS A 307 -22.32 -0.87 12.06
N GLU A 308 -22.76 -1.63 13.04
CA GLU A 308 -22.52 -1.34 14.44
C GLU A 308 -21.02 -1.30 14.80
N ALA A 309 -20.21 -2.14 14.17
CA ALA A 309 -18.76 -2.10 14.35
C ALA A 309 -18.12 -0.88 13.71
N ILE A 310 -18.51 -0.54 12.46
CA ILE A 310 -17.92 0.58 11.71
C ILE A 310 -18.32 1.94 12.32
N PHE A 311 -19.61 2.11 12.68
CA PHE A 311 -20.11 3.42 13.09
C PHE A 311 -20.15 3.63 14.60
N ASN A 312 -20.29 2.57 15.40
CA ASN A 312 -20.44 2.64 16.85
C ASN A 312 -19.35 1.88 17.60
N ARG A 313 -18.36 1.35 16.87
CA ARG A 313 -17.25 0.54 17.43
C ARG A 313 -17.74 -0.60 18.33
N LYS A 314 -18.88 -1.21 17.99
CA LYS A 314 -19.45 -2.34 18.73
C LYS A 314 -18.68 -3.63 18.48
N LYS A 315 -18.75 -4.51 19.45
CA LYS A 315 -17.79 -5.56 19.73
C LYS A 315 -17.79 -6.70 18.71
N TYR A 316 -16.71 -6.76 17.91
CA TYR A 316 -16.16 -8.03 17.47
C TYR A 316 -15.05 -8.47 18.43
N MET A 317 -14.98 -9.77 18.68
CA MET A 317 -13.85 -10.37 19.38
C MET A 317 -12.81 -10.77 18.32
N PHE A 318 -11.63 -10.18 18.39
CA PHE A 318 -10.55 -10.49 17.45
C PHE A 318 -9.62 -11.55 18.04
N ILE A 319 -9.43 -12.63 17.28
CA ILE A 319 -8.58 -13.77 17.61
C ILE A 319 -7.46 -13.83 16.58
N GLU A 320 -6.24 -13.98 17.04
CA GLU A 320 -5.07 -14.19 16.18
C GLU A 320 -4.61 -15.65 16.33
N ILE A 321 -4.41 -16.32 15.19
CA ILE A 321 -3.91 -17.70 15.12
C ILE A 321 -2.62 -17.66 14.31
N PRO A 322 -1.44 -17.96 14.90
CA PRO A 322 -0.21 -18.13 14.15
C PRO A 322 -0.36 -19.28 13.14
N LEU A 323 -0.01 -19.01 11.89
CA LEU A 323 -0.01 -20.05 10.85
C LEU A 323 1.39 -20.66 10.76
N ARG A 324 1.45 -21.97 10.89
CA ARG A 324 2.64 -22.77 10.57
C ARG A 324 2.37 -23.41 9.21
N TYR A 325 3.05 -22.94 8.18
CA TYR A 325 2.99 -23.63 6.89
C TYR A 325 3.75 -24.96 7.02
N ALA A 326 3.07 -26.04 6.67
CA ALA A 326 3.70 -27.35 6.59
C ALA A 326 4.60 -27.35 5.35
N GLU A 327 5.89 -27.25 5.53
CA GLU A 327 6.92 -27.44 4.46
C GLU A 327 6.79 -28.83 3.79
N GLU A 328 6.00 -29.72 4.38
CA GLU A 328 5.84 -31.12 3.99
C GLU A 328 4.90 -31.35 2.79
N ARG A 329 4.12 -30.36 2.34
CA ARG A 329 3.10 -30.57 1.30
C ARG A 329 3.54 -30.30 -0.14
N GLY A 330 4.78 -29.85 -0.37
CA GLY A 330 5.30 -29.59 -1.72
C GLY A 330 4.59 -28.48 -2.50
N MET A 331 3.70 -27.73 -1.85
CA MET A 331 3.04 -26.54 -2.43
C MET A 331 3.88 -25.30 -2.17
N ASN A 332 3.87 -24.39 -3.15
CA ASN A 332 4.44 -23.05 -2.97
C ASN A 332 3.62 -22.30 -1.91
N ARG A 333 4.28 -21.61 -0.99
CA ARG A 333 3.64 -20.78 0.07
C ARG A 333 2.58 -19.81 -0.44
N ILE A 334 2.79 -19.25 -1.62
CA ILE A 334 1.83 -18.32 -2.25
C ILE A 334 0.52 -19.03 -2.57
N ASP A 335 0.60 -20.26 -3.06
CA ASP A 335 -0.58 -21.03 -3.43
C ASP A 335 -1.32 -21.54 -2.19
N GLU A 336 -0.61 -21.92 -1.13
CA GLU A 336 -1.22 -22.25 0.17
C GLU A 336 -1.95 -21.06 0.77
N THR A 337 -1.36 -19.86 0.72
CA THR A 337 -2.00 -18.63 1.20
C THR A 337 -3.28 -18.32 0.43
N LYS A 338 -3.24 -18.39 -0.91
CA LYS A 338 -4.42 -18.17 -1.75
C LYS A 338 -5.54 -19.17 -1.47
N LEU A 339 -5.18 -20.45 -1.27
CA LEU A 339 -6.15 -21.48 -0.90
C LEU A 339 -6.78 -21.20 0.46
N LEU A 340 -5.98 -20.81 1.45
CA LEU A 340 -6.45 -20.47 2.79
C LEU A 340 -7.35 -19.23 2.76
N GLU A 341 -6.96 -18.18 2.01
CA GLU A 341 -7.79 -16.99 1.80
C GLU A 341 -9.14 -17.36 1.17
N SER A 342 -9.15 -18.18 0.12
CA SER A 342 -10.37 -18.61 -0.56
C SER A 342 -11.31 -19.36 0.39
N LYS A 343 -10.78 -20.29 1.19
CA LYS A 343 -11.56 -21.01 2.20
C LYS A 343 -12.12 -20.07 3.27
N LEU A 344 -11.28 -19.14 3.77
CA LEU A 344 -11.69 -18.15 4.76
C LEU A 344 -12.82 -17.27 4.22
N TYR A 345 -12.73 -16.78 2.99
CA TYR A 345 -13.76 -15.92 2.40
C TYR A 345 -15.08 -16.65 2.20
N ASN A 346 -15.06 -17.96 1.90
CA ASN A 346 -16.27 -18.78 1.88
C ASN A 346 -16.94 -18.86 3.27
N ILE A 347 -16.14 -19.00 4.34
CA ILE A 347 -16.66 -18.99 5.72
C ILE A 347 -17.27 -17.61 6.05
N VAL A 348 -16.53 -16.51 5.79
CA VAL A 348 -17.02 -15.14 5.99
C VAL A 348 -18.36 -14.91 5.29
N LYS A 349 -18.52 -15.44 4.09
CA LYS A 349 -19.77 -15.39 3.33
C LYS A 349 -20.90 -16.15 4.02
N GLN A 350 -20.66 -17.40 4.49
CA GLN A 350 -21.65 -18.23 5.18
C GLN A 350 -22.21 -17.53 6.42
N TYR A 351 -21.35 -16.85 7.17
CA TYR A 351 -21.72 -16.09 8.36
C TYR A 351 -22.27 -14.68 8.06
N ASN A 352 -22.39 -14.32 6.79
CA ASN A 352 -22.98 -13.06 6.33
C ASN A 352 -22.44 -11.81 7.07
N GLY A 353 -21.15 -11.79 7.42
CA GLY A 353 -20.50 -10.68 8.10
C GLY A 353 -20.54 -10.75 9.63
N GLU A 354 -21.19 -11.74 10.26
CA GLU A 354 -21.05 -11.97 11.71
C GLU A 354 -19.70 -12.59 12.07
N VAL A 355 -19.03 -13.20 11.10
CA VAL A 355 -17.62 -13.60 11.13
C VAL A 355 -16.89 -12.86 10.03
N VAL A 356 -15.75 -12.30 10.34
CA VAL A 356 -14.84 -11.64 9.39
C VAL A 356 -13.43 -12.20 9.56
N GLY A 357 -12.57 -12.07 8.56
CA GLY A 357 -11.21 -12.56 8.71
C GLY A 357 -10.25 -12.07 7.65
N SER A 358 -8.96 -12.14 7.99
CA SER A 358 -7.82 -11.80 7.14
C SER A 358 -6.69 -12.81 7.31
N VAL A 359 -6.09 -13.24 6.21
CA VAL A 359 -4.82 -13.96 6.21
C VAL A 359 -3.70 -12.94 6.03
N VAL A 360 -2.82 -12.87 7.00
CA VAL A 360 -1.73 -11.90 7.05
C VAL A 360 -0.41 -12.61 6.82
N ASN A 361 0.35 -12.14 5.84
CA ASN A 361 1.72 -12.58 5.58
C ASN A 361 2.66 -11.39 5.70
N ILE A 362 3.54 -11.44 6.69
CA ILE A 362 4.55 -10.42 6.91
C ILE A 362 5.83 -10.86 6.22
N HIS A 363 6.12 -10.24 5.10
CA HIS A 363 7.39 -10.35 4.39
C HIS A 363 8.11 -9.01 4.51
N PRO A 364 9.07 -8.88 5.43
CA PRO A 364 9.75 -7.60 5.63
C PRO A 364 10.61 -7.18 4.44
N MET A 365 10.96 -8.15 3.59
CA MET A 365 11.78 -7.93 2.39
C MET A 365 10.97 -8.26 1.13
N GLY A 366 11.09 -7.41 0.11
CA GLY A 366 10.65 -7.74 -1.25
C GLY A 366 11.66 -8.66 -1.97
N GLU A 367 11.37 -8.98 -3.21
CA GLU A 367 12.22 -9.85 -4.05
C GLU A 367 13.51 -9.16 -4.54
N SER A 368 13.56 -7.83 -4.57
CA SER A 368 14.69 -7.07 -5.09
C SER A 368 15.91 -7.19 -4.17
N GLU A 369 17.08 -7.28 -4.76
CA GLU A 369 18.34 -7.24 -4.01
C GLU A 369 18.69 -5.81 -3.61
N ILE A 370 19.44 -5.63 -2.51
CA ILE A 370 19.97 -4.35 -2.07
C ILE A 370 21.45 -4.33 -2.42
N TYR A 371 21.83 -3.42 -3.32
CA TYR A 371 23.21 -3.31 -3.81
C TYR A 371 24.04 -2.37 -2.93
N ILE A 372 25.26 -2.75 -2.70
CA ILE A 372 26.25 -2.04 -1.88
C ILE A 372 27.47 -1.73 -2.72
N VAL A 373 27.94 -0.48 -2.65
CA VAL A 373 29.17 -0.04 -3.31
C VAL A 373 30.24 0.24 -2.24
N ASN A 374 31.39 -0.40 -2.37
CA ASN A 374 32.52 -0.17 -1.48
C ASN A 374 33.38 1.02 -1.97
N LYS A 375 34.43 1.38 -1.20
CA LYS A 375 35.35 2.50 -1.52
C LYS A 375 36.14 2.31 -2.82
N LYS A 376 36.23 1.08 -3.34
CA LYS A 376 36.91 0.78 -4.61
C LYS A 376 35.99 0.79 -5.81
N GLY A 377 34.68 1.09 -5.61
CA GLY A 377 33.67 1.01 -6.65
C GLY A 377 33.15 -0.40 -6.94
N GLU A 378 33.56 -1.41 -6.14
CA GLU A 378 33.08 -2.78 -6.34
C GLU A 378 31.64 -2.90 -5.81
N ILE A 379 30.78 -3.53 -6.62
CA ILE A 379 29.37 -3.70 -6.32
C ILE A 379 29.15 -5.10 -5.76
N THR A 380 28.50 -5.15 -4.60
CA THR A 380 28.08 -6.37 -3.92
C THR A 380 26.61 -6.25 -3.51
N THR A 381 26.07 -7.26 -2.85
CA THR A 381 24.71 -7.19 -2.27
C THR A 381 24.79 -7.20 -0.74
N LEU A 382 23.75 -6.72 -0.07
CA LEU A 382 23.65 -6.68 1.41
C LEU A 382 23.59 -8.09 2.04
N THR A 383 23.80 -9.14 1.25
CA THR A 383 23.75 -10.55 1.70
C THR A 383 24.79 -10.91 2.76
N SER A 384 25.84 -10.12 2.94
CA SER A 384 26.81 -10.29 4.03
C SER A 384 26.29 -9.87 5.41
N SER A 385 25.18 -9.09 5.47
CA SER A 385 24.58 -8.67 6.74
C SER A 385 23.77 -9.80 7.38
N PRO A 386 24.08 -10.18 8.65
CA PRO A 386 23.28 -11.17 9.38
C PRO A 386 21.83 -10.70 9.62
N ILE A 387 21.61 -9.40 9.85
CA ILE A 387 20.28 -8.81 10.05
C ILE A 387 19.48 -8.93 8.77
N TYR A 388 20.06 -8.54 7.63
CA TYR A 388 19.41 -8.70 6.32
C TYR A 388 19.04 -10.16 6.04
N GLN A 389 19.95 -11.10 6.27
CA GLN A 389 19.68 -12.53 6.08
C GLN A 389 18.54 -13.03 6.97
N THR A 390 18.53 -12.61 8.24
CA THR A 390 17.45 -12.94 9.17
C THR A 390 16.10 -12.42 8.66
N LEU A 391 16.04 -11.14 8.27
CA LEU A 391 14.81 -10.52 7.76
C LEU A 391 14.35 -11.10 6.42
N LYS A 392 15.29 -11.45 5.53
CA LYS A 392 14.98 -12.07 4.24
C LYS A 392 14.32 -13.45 4.41
N ASN A 393 14.78 -14.21 5.40
CA ASN A 393 14.26 -15.54 5.70
C ASN A 393 13.07 -15.51 6.68
N LEU A 394 12.79 -14.35 7.28
CA LEU A 394 11.70 -14.21 8.23
C LEU A 394 10.37 -14.17 7.47
N VAL A 395 9.57 -15.21 7.66
CA VAL A 395 8.19 -15.23 7.21
C VAL A 395 7.31 -15.46 8.42
N LYS A 396 6.51 -14.46 8.75
CA LYS A 396 5.52 -14.54 9.81
C LYS A 396 4.14 -14.51 9.16
N SER A 397 3.37 -15.56 9.38
CA SER A 397 2.00 -15.64 8.86
C SER A 397 1.03 -15.87 9.99
N LYS A 398 -0.13 -15.26 9.88
CA LYS A 398 -1.18 -15.37 10.87
C LYS A 398 -2.55 -15.21 10.25
N LEU A 399 -3.54 -15.80 10.90
CA LEU A 399 -4.95 -15.62 10.60
C LEU A 399 -5.54 -14.71 11.69
N VAL A 400 -6.24 -13.68 11.29
CA VAL A 400 -7.02 -12.83 12.19
C VAL A 400 -8.49 -13.07 11.91
N ILE A 401 -9.24 -13.47 12.93
CA ILE A 401 -10.68 -13.72 12.89
C ILE A 401 -11.38 -12.74 13.80
N GLY A 402 -12.42 -12.09 13.31
CA GLY A 402 -13.35 -11.30 14.10
C GLY A 402 -14.71 -11.99 14.19
N ILE A 403 -15.20 -12.17 15.39
CA ILE A 403 -16.49 -12.80 15.69
C ILE A 403 -17.41 -11.79 16.34
N CYS A 404 -18.58 -11.54 15.74
CA CYS A 404 -19.62 -10.69 16.33
C CYS A 404 -20.09 -11.26 17.67
N SER A 405 -20.30 -10.39 18.66
CA SER A 405 -20.64 -10.77 20.04
C SER A 405 -21.97 -11.56 20.21
N LYS A 406 -22.74 -11.71 19.13
CA LYS A 406 -23.97 -12.50 19.10
C LYS A 406 -23.71 -14.00 18.97
N LEU A 407 -22.52 -14.42 18.56
CA LEU A 407 -22.15 -15.80 18.29
C LEU A 407 -21.32 -16.41 19.43
N SER A 408 -21.44 -17.74 19.60
CA SER A 408 -20.55 -18.50 20.50
C SER A 408 -19.16 -18.60 19.89
N LYS A 409 -18.15 -18.10 20.62
CA LYS A 409 -16.76 -18.14 20.18
C LYS A 409 -16.28 -19.57 19.95
N GLU A 410 -16.58 -20.48 20.88
CA GLU A 410 -16.09 -21.86 20.87
C GLU A 410 -16.60 -22.62 19.65
N GLU A 411 -17.90 -22.48 19.34
CA GLU A 411 -18.53 -23.16 18.18
C GLU A 411 -17.98 -22.64 16.86
N VAL A 412 -17.93 -21.32 16.70
CA VAL A 412 -17.40 -20.68 15.49
C VAL A 412 -15.93 -21.04 15.28
N MET A 413 -15.10 -20.98 16.34
CA MET A 413 -13.68 -21.31 16.20
C MET A 413 -13.45 -22.79 15.87
N LYS A 414 -14.27 -23.70 16.41
CA LYS A 414 -14.21 -25.14 16.07
C LYS A 414 -14.52 -25.36 14.61
N GLU A 415 -15.55 -24.72 14.09
CA GLU A 415 -15.93 -24.82 12.68
C GLU A 415 -14.84 -24.25 11.75
N ILE A 416 -14.30 -23.04 12.07
CA ILE A 416 -13.24 -22.40 11.31
C ILE A 416 -12.00 -23.29 11.26
N LYS A 417 -11.54 -23.80 12.40
CA LYS A 417 -10.36 -24.67 12.46
C LYS A 417 -10.54 -25.93 11.62
N ASN A 418 -11.69 -26.58 11.73
CA ASN A 418 -12.02 -27.78 10.93
C ASN A 418 -12.04 -27.45 9.43
N SER A 419 -12.70 -26.36 9.02
CA SER A 419 -12.86 -25.99 7.61
C SER A 419 -11.54 -25.57 6.97
N LEU A 420 -10.67 -24.91 7.74
CA LEU A 420 -9.35 -24.46 7.26
C LEU A 420 -8.28 -25.56 7.39
N GLY A 421 -8.52 -26.61 8.18
CA GLY A 421 -7.56 -27.67 8.46
C GLY A 421 -6.37 -27.19 9.30
N ILE A 422 -6.64 -26.34 10.29
CA ILE A 422 -5.66 -25.79 11.24
C ILE A 422 -5.98 -26.25 12.66
N ASP A 423 -4.94 -26.57 13.45
CA ASP A 423 -5.08 -27.03 14.84
C ASP A 423 -5.37 -25.91 15.86
#